data_176197abd0f546431d4dc04501715d6a
#
_entry.id   176197abd0f546431d4dc04501715d6a
#
_cell.length_a   1.000
_cell.length_b   1.000
_cell.length_c   1.000
_cell.angle_alpha   90.00
_cell.angle_beta   90.00
_cell.angle_gamma   90.00
#
_symmetry.space_group_name_H-M   'P 1'
#
loop_
_entity.id
_entity.type
_entity.pdbx_description
1 polymer ?
#
loop_
_entity_poly.entity_id
_entity_poly.type
_entity_poly.pdbx_seq_one_letter_code
_entity_poly.pdbx_strand_id
1 'polypeptide(L)'
;MKRAGGILLPISSIPSKYGIGAFSKEAYEFVDQLVEAGQSYWQILPLGPTSYGDSPYQSFSTFAGNPYFIDLEALIEEGVLTKEECDACDFGDDPCSVDYGKIYNERFELLYKAYERSKVYEDPEFQKFVKENAFWLDDYALFMAVKKRFDGAAWNEWAEDIRLRWGFALDYYRENCYFEIEFYKYLQFKFLQQWTKLKGYANEKGIKLIGDIPIYVAFDSADAWANPQLFQFDGENLPVAVAGCPPDAFSATGQLWGNPLYRWDYHKQTDYEWWTRRMEHCYKLYDVVRIDHFRGFDEYYSIPFGAETAMAGQWEKGPGMDLFWTLERKLGRREVIAEDLGLMTPSVEKLVADSGYPNMKVLEFAFQPDEDTGYLPHDYDRNCVVYTGTHDNDTLLSWFRTLEDDQKEFLFEYLGKEVSEEEVNWEIITLAMMSCANLCIIPLQDYLELGNEARINMPSTLGCNWKWRLKEEQITDKLLKEIKKLTLRSFRTERPKVEKEPEEAVVTEEEKEE
;
A
#
# COMPACT_ATOMS: atom_id res chain seq x y z
N MET A 1 15.12 4.90 10.61
CA MET A 1 14.35 6.12 10.17
C MET A 1 14.58 7.27 11.14
N LYS A 2 14.51 8.54 10.67
CA LYS A 2 14.52 9.72 11.54
C LYS A 2 13.11 9.95 12.11
N ARG A 3 13.01 10.72 13.23
CA ARG A 3 11.74 11.14 13.79
C ARG A 3 10.98 12.02 12.79
N ALA A 4 9.80 11.59 12.35
CA ALA A 4 9.00 12.28 11.33
C ALA A 4 7.51 11.93 11.45
N GLY A 5 6.68 12.71 10.75
CA GLY A 5 5.26 12.45 10.55
C GLY A 5 4.92 12.18 9.09
N GLY A 6 3.82 11.51 8.86
CA GLY A 6 3.26 11.24 7.55
C GLY A 6 1.76 11.00 7.58
N ILE A 7 1.17 10.96 6.42
CA ILE A 7 -0.27 10.71 6.24
C ILE A 7 -0.46 9.47 5.37
N LEU A 8 -1.42 8.61 5.77
CA LEU A 8 -1.89 7.51 4.95
C LEU A 8 -3.09 7.98 4.12
N LEU A 9 -2.96 7.90 2.81
CA LEU A 9 -4.05 8.14 1.85
C LEU A 9 -3.81 7.30 0.60
N PRO A 10 -4.71 6.36 0.25
CA PRO A 10 -4.61 5.60 -0.99
C PRO A 10 -4.69 6.49 -2.24
N ILE A 11 -4.01 6.10 -3.31
CA ILE A 11 -4.13 6.81 -4.60
C ILE A 11 -5.58 6.81 -5.09
N SER A 12 -6.30 5.68 -4.95
CA SER A 12 -7.72 5.57 -5.31
C SER A 12 -8.61 6.58 -4.61
N SER A 13 -8.20 7.07 -3.43
CA SER A 13 -8.96 8.03 -2.62
C SER A 13 -8.70 9.51 -2.97
N ILE A 14 -7.74 9.82 -3.83
CA ILE A 14 -7.52 11.19 -4.33
C ILE A 14 -8.77 11.68 -5.07
N PRO A 15 -9.19 12.97 -4.91
CA PRO A 15 -10.42 13.50 -5.52
C PRO A 15 -10.22 13.86 -7.00
N SER A 16 -9.56 12.97 -7.77
CA SER A 16 -9.35 13.15 -9.20
C SER A 16 -10.68 13.06 -9.97
N LYS A 17 -10.73 13.66 -11.14
CA LYS A 17 -11.85 13.48 -12.06
C LYS A 17 -11.98 12.02 -12.52
N TYR A 18 -13.11 11.71 -13.13
CA TYR A 18 -13.35 10.41 -13.79
C TYR A 18 -13.38 9.21 -12.83
N GLY A 19 -13.98 9.40 -11.65
CA GLY A 19 -14.55 8.37 -10.78
C GLY A 19 -13.59 7.64 -9.84
N ILE A 20 -12.28 7.79 -9.97
CA ILE A 20 -11.27 7.20 -9.10
C ILE A 20 -10.05 8.11 -8.98
N GLY A 21 -9.36 8.05 -7.86
CA GLY A 21 -8.07 8.73 -7.70
C GLY A 21 -7.02 8.23 -8.70
N ALA A 22 -6.24 9.16 -9.26
CA ALA A 22 -5.25 8.92 -10.29
C ALA A 22 -3.98 9.76 -10.04
N PHE A 23 -2.97 9.60 -10.88
CA PHE A 23 -1.74 10.42 -10.84
C PHE A 23 -2.00 11.84 -11.43
N SER A 24 -3.11 12.42 -11.03
CA SER A 24 -3.69 13.65 -11.52
C SER A 24 -3.15 14.87 -10.78
N LYS A 25 -3.58 16.05 -11.24
CA LYS A 25 -3.25 17.34 -10.61
C LYS A 25 -3.51 17.33 -9.11
N GLU A 26 -4.62 16.75 -8.66
CA GLU A 26 -5.00 16.67 -7.25
C GLU A 26 -4.01 15.84 -6.42
N ALA A 27 -3.34 14.85 -7.03
CA ALA A 27 -2.27 14.10 -6.36
C ALA A 27 -1.02 14.97 -6.15
N TYR A 28 -0.67 15.84 -7.09
CA TYR A 28 0.41 16.82 -6.91
C TYR A 28 0.04 17.89 -5.88
N GLU A 29 -1.20 18.37 -5.88
CA GLU A 29 -1.72 19.28 -4.86
C GLU A 29 -1.67 18.67 -3.47
N PHE A 30 -1.98 17.38 -3.34
CA PHE A 30 -1.84 16.68 -2.07
C PHE A 30 -0.38 16.62 -1.57
N VAL A 31 0.59 16.46 -2.46
CA VAL A 31 2.02 16.56 -2.09
C VAL A 31 2.32 17.95 -1.53
N ASP A 32 1.83 19.04 -2.15
CA ASP A 32 2.03 20.39 -1.64
C ASP A 32 1.35 20.60 -0.28
N GLN A 33 0.16 20.04 -0.07
CA GLN A 33 -0.54 20.05 1.21
C GLN A 33 0.24 19.32 2.31
N LEU A 34 0.88 18.17 2.00
CA LEU A 34 1.76 17.47 2.93
C LEU A 34 2.94 18.35 3.37
N VAL A 35 3.56 19.07 2.44
CA VAL A 35 4.65 20.01 2.74
C VAL A 35 4.15 21.14 3.64
N GLU A 36 2.99 21.73 3.33
CA GLU A 36 2.37 22.77 4.14
C GLU A 36 2.06 22.28 5.55
N ALA A 37 1.56 21.05 5.69
CA ALA A 37 1.30 20.39 6.98
C ALA A 37 2.57 19.97 7.73
N GLY A 38 3.77 20.16 7.15
CA GLY A 38 5.05 19.78 7.74
C GLY A 38 5.28 18.27 7.79
N GLN A 39 4.61 17.50 6.96
CA GLN A 39 4.79 16.06 6.84
C GLN A 39 6.04 15.72 6.02
N SER A 40 6.55 14.51 6.17
CA SER A 40 7.70 14.00 5.43
C SER A 40 7.41 12.70 4.68
N TYR A 41 6.27 12.08 4.95
CA TYR A 41 5.89 10.81 4.34
C TYR A 41 4.44 10.81 3.86
N TRP A 42 4.23 10.18 2.71
CA TRP A 42 2.93 9.78 2.20
C TRP A 42 2.89 8.26 2.11
N GLN A 43 2.05 7.63 2.91
CA GLN A 43 1.82 6.19 2.81
C GLN A 43 0.63 5.91 1.90
N ILE A 44 0.83 4.99 0.97
CA ILE A 44 -0.17 4.53 0.02
C ILE A 44 -0.38 3.02 0.16
N LEU A 45 -1.44 2.50 -0.44
CA LEU A 45 -1.70 1.07 -0.55
C LEU A 45 -1.00 0.48 -1.79
N PRO A 46 -0.97 -0.88 -1.96
CA PRO A 46 -0.35 -1.50 -3.12
C PRO A 46 -0.85 -0.93 -4.44
N LEU A 47 0.05 -0.69 -5.37
CA LEU A 47 -0.23 -0.07 -6.67
C LEU A 47 -0.56 -1.07 -7.78
N GLY A 48 -0.64 -2.37 -7.46
CA GLY A 48 -0.91 -3.41 -8.45
C GLY A 48 -2.33 -3.38 -9.02
N PRO A 49 -2.53 -3.96 -10.23
CA PRO A 49 -3.86 -4.09 -10.80
C PRO A 49 -4.73 -4.98 -9.93
N THR A 50 -5.93 -4.51 -9.60
CA THR A 50 -6.86 -5.24 -8.75
C THR A 50 -7.58 -6.34 -9.51
N SER A 51 -7.84 -7.46 -8.83
CA SER A 51 -8.66 -8.55 -9.31
C SER A 51 -10.13 -8.39 -8.90
N TYR A 52 -10.92 -9.43 -9.08
CA TYR A 52 -12.29 -9.47 -8.58
C TYR A 52 -12.34 -9.23 -7.06
N GLY A 53 -13.17 -8.28 -6.62
CA GLY A 53 -13.25 -7.84 -5.21
C GLY A 53 -12.47 -6.57 -4.91
N ASP A 54 -11.78 -6.00 -5.91
CA ASP A 54 -11.15 -4.67 -5.90
C ASP A 54 -10.04 -4.47 -4.85
N SER A 55 -9.63 -5.54 -4.15
CA SER A 55 -8.57 -5.49 -3.15
C SER A 55 -7.20 -5.23 -3.80
N PRO A 56 -6.45 -4.22 -3.37
CA PRO A 56 -5.09 -4.00 -3.84
C PRO A 56 -4.10 -5.08 -3.37
N TYR A 57 -4.49 -5.92 -2.40
CA TYR A 57 -3.70 -7.05 -1.90
C TYR A 57 -3.91 -8.34 -2.70
N GLN A 58 -4.90 -8.35 -3.61
CA GLN A 58 -5.15 -9.47 -4.54
C GLN A 58 -4.92 -8.96 -5.96
N SER A 59 -3.67 -8.97 -6.40
CA SER A 59 -3.27 -8.39 -7.68
C SER A 59 -2.97 -9.45 -8.72
N PHE A 60 -3.28 -9.16 -10.00
CA PHE A 60 -2.90 -9.99 -11.14
C PHE A 60 -1.38 -10.05 -11.38
N SER A 61 -0.61 -9.17 -10.76
CA SER A 61 0.86 -9.21 -10.80
C SER A 61 1.45 -8.41 -9.65
N THR A 62 2.55 -8.91 -9.07
CA THR A 62 3.35 -8.18 -8.06
C THR A 62 4.26 -7.11 -8.66
N PHE A 63 4.39 -7.06 -9.99
CA PHE A 63 5.24 -6.10 -10.71
C PHE A 63 4.43 -5.02 -11.45
N ALA A 64 3.24 -5.35 -11.93
CA ALA A 64 2.43 -4.46 -12.74
C ALA A 64 1.78 -3.37 -11.89
N GLY A 65 1.58 -2.19 -12.49
CA GLY A 65 0.80 -1.10 -11.92
C GLY A 65 -0.65 -1.12 -12.36
N ASN A 66 -1.54 -0.56 -11.52
CA ASN A 66 -2.98 -0.51 -11.77
C ASN A 66 -3.32 0.54 -12.84
N PRO A 67 -3.86 0.14 -13.99
CA PRO A 67 -4.23 1.08 -15.05
C PRO A 67 -5.29 2.13 -14.63
N TYR A 68 -6.03 1.88 -13.56
CA TYR A 68 -6.99 2.85 -13.03
C TYR A 68 -6.33 4.13 -12.53
N PHE A 69 -5.05 4.10 -12.17
CA PHE A 69 -4.33 5.27 -11.68
C PHE A 69 -3.72 6.13 -12.80
N ILE A 70 -3.82 5.70 -14.07
CA ILE A 70 -3.42 6.52 -15.20
C ILE A 70 -4.34 7.72 -15.30
N ASP A 71 -3.79 8.92 -15.25
CA ASP A 71 -4.57 10.16 -15.38
C ASP A 71 -5.05 10.36 -16.82
N LEU A 72 -6.36 10.48 -17.01
CA LEU A 72 -6.97 10.72 -18.31
C LEU A 72 -6.78 12.15 -18.79
N GLU A 73 -6.67 13.14 -17.87
CA GLU A 73 -6.38 14.54 -18.28
C GLU A 73 -5.00 14.65 -18.91
N ALA A 74 -4.00 13.95 -18.38
CA ALA A 74 -2.68 13.87 -19.01
C ALA A 74 -2.74 13.26 -20.43
N LEU A 75 -3.60 12.25 -20.65
CA LEU A 75 -3.80 11.67 -22.00
C LEU A 75 -4.55 12.62 -22.94
N ILE A 76 -5.41 13.49 -22.43
CA ILE A 76 -6.04 14.58 -23.19
C ILE A 76 -4.98 15.61 -23.59
N GLU A 77 -4.09 16.00 -22.67
CA GLU A 77 -2.99 16.92 -22.93
C GLU A 77 -2.00 16.35 -23.98
N GLU A 78 -1.77 15.03 -23.96
CA GLU A 78 -0.98 14.33 -24.99
C GLU A 78 -1.68 14.27 -26.36
N GLY A 79 -2.96 14.63 -26.44
CA GLY A 79 -3.76 14.63 -27.67
C GLY A 79 -4.23 13.24 -28.14
N VAL A 80 -4.14 12.22 -27.28
CA VAL A 80 -4.60 10.86 -27.58
C VAL A 80 -6.04 10.58 -27.13
N LEU A 81 -6.59 11.43 -26.24
CA LEU A 81 -8.01 11.49 -25.88
C LEU A 81 -8.53 12.91 -26.06
N THR A 82 -9.85 13.07 -26.09
CA THR A 82 -10.50 14.38 -26.00
C THR A 82 -11.31 14.47 -24.70
N LYS A 83 -11.50 15.71 -24.24
CA LYS A 83 -12.29 15.96 -23.04
C LYS A 83 -13.73 15.48 -23.21
N GLU A 84 -14.31 15.66 -24.40
CA GLU A 84 -15.68 15.26 -24.74
C GLU A 84 -15.85 13.73 -24.65
N GLU A 85 -14.85 12.96 -25.04
CA GLU A 85 -14.88 11.50 -24.92
C GLU A 85 -14.87 11.06 -23.47
N CYS A 86 -14.04 11.68 -22.64
CA CYS A 86 -13.97 11.37 -21.21
C CYS A 86 -15.23 11.82 -20.46
N ASP A 87 -15.76 13.01 -20.78
CA ASP A 87 -16.97 13.56 -20.14
C ASP A 87 -18.25 12.81 -20.57
N ALA A 88 -18.23 12.05 -21.66
CA ALA A 88 -19.37 11.25 -22.10
C ALA A 88 -19.49 9.91 -21.36
N CYS A 89 -18.48 9.50 -20.63
CA CYS A 89 -18.46 8.23 -19.86
C CYS A 89 -19.14 8.39 -18.50
N ASP A 90 -19.74 7.30 -18.02
CA ASP A 90 -20.39 7.25 -16.70
C ASP A 90 -19.45 6.57 -15.68
N PHE A 91 -18.81 7.36 -14.84
CA PHE A 91 -17.90 6.91 -13.79
C PHE A 91 -18.54 6.79 -12.39
N GLY A 92 -19.87 6.96 -12.28
CA GLY A 92 -20.61 6.98 -11.03
C GLY A 92 -20.99 8.39 -10.58
N ASP A 93 -22.04 8.45 -9.76
CA ASP A 93 -22.64 9.72 -9.31
C ASP A 93 -22.14 10.16 -7.92
N ASP A 94 -21.53 9.25 -7.14
CA ASP A 94 -21.04 9.55 -5.80
C ASP A 94 -19.56 9.97 -5.84
N PRO A 95 -19.25 11.25 -5.59
CA PRO A 95 -17.87 11.72 -5.57
C PRO A 95 -17.03 11.13 -4.42
N CYS A 96 -17.69 10.55 -3.41
CA CYS A 96 -17.03 9.97 -2.23
C CYS A 96 -16.79 8.46 -2.33
N SER A 97 -17.21 7.84 -3.42
CA SER A 97 -17.13 6.39 -3.58
C SER A 97 -16.75 6.00 -5.01
N VAL A 98 -15.85 5.03 -5.13
CA VAL A 98 -15.49 4.44 -6.41
C VAL A 98 -16.54 3.42 -6.82
N ASP A 99 -17.11 3.56 -8.02
CA ASP A 99 -17.88 2.51 -8.70
C ASP A 99 -16.96 1.70 -9.61
N TYR A 100 -16.35 0.64 -9.07
CA TYR A 100 -15.39 -0.17 -9.80
C TYR A 100 -15.97 -0.84 -11.05
N GLY A 101 -17.27 -1.14 -11.06
CA GLY A 101 -17.93 -1.72 -12.24
C GLY A 101 -17.96 -0.73 -13.41
N LYS A 102 -18.31 0.53 -13.14
CA LYS A 102 -18.28 1.60 -14.14
C LYS A 102 -16.85 1.94 -14.54
N ILE A 103 -15.93 2.05 -13.56
CA ILE A 103 -14.50 2.28 -13.83
C ILE A 103 -13.94 1.22 -14.78
N TYR A 104 -14.19 -0.05 -14.52
CA TYR A 104 -13.71 -1.14 -15.37
C TYR A 104 -14.21 -1.00 -16.81
N ASN A 105 -15.50 -0.79 -17.01
CA ASN A 105 -16.08 -0.72 -18.33
C ASN A 105 -15.61 0.52 -19.11
N GLU A 106 -15.71 1.70 -18.50
CA GLU A 106 -15.50 2.97 -19.20
C GLU A 106 -14.01 3.30 -19.40
N ARG A 107 -13.18 3.11 -18.36
CA ARG A 107 -11.76 3.49 -18.46
C ARG A 107 -10.98 2.63 -19.43
N PHE A 108 -11.22 1.31 -19.48
CA PHE A 108 -10.49 0.46 -20.41
C PHE A 108 -10.82 0.78 -21.86
N GLU A 109 -12.05 1.20 -22.18
CA GLU A 109 -12.39 1.65 -23.53
C GLU A 109 -11.64 2.93 -23.91
N LEU A 110 -11.56 3.91 -22.99
CA LEU A 110 -10.80 5.15 -23.21
C LEU A 110 -9.31 4.86 -23.35
N LEU A 111 -8.74 4.05 -22.48
CA LEU A 111 -7.33 3.67 -22.53
C LEU A 111 -6.98 2.93 -23.82
N TYR A 112 -7.91 2.10 -24.35
CA TYR A 112 -7.72 1.43 -25.63
C TYR A 112 -7.72 2.43 -26.79
N LYS A 113 -8.64 3.40 -26.83
CA LYS A 113 -8.63 4.49 -27.80
C LYS A 113 -7.32 5.30 -27.74
N ALA A 114 -6.84 5.59 -26.52
CA ALA A 114 -5.56 6.27 -26.33
C ALA A 114 -4.39 5.46 -26.92
N TYR A 115 -4.38 4.15 -26.65
CA TYR A 115 -3.38 3.26 -27.23
C TYR A 115 -3.37 3.29 -28.76
N GLU A 116 -4.53 3.12 -29.41
CA GLU A 116 -4.65 3.12 -30.87
C GLU A 116 -4.13 4.41 -31.53
N ARG A 117 -4.28 5.55 -30.84
CA ARG A 117 -3.89 6.87 -31.34
C ARG A 117 -2.44 7.24 -30.99
N SER A 118 -1.88 6.63 -29.97
CA SER A 118 -0.59 7.02 -29.39
C SER A 118 0.61 6.75 -30.29
N LYS A 119 0.50 5.79 -31.22
CA LYS A 119 1.64 5.28 -32.02
C LYS A 119 2.86 4.94 -31.16
N VAL A 120 2.61 4.42 -29.97
CA VAL A 120 3.64 4.18 -28.94
C VAL A 120 4.78 3.28 -29.41
N TYR A 121 4.51 2.42 -30.40
CA TYR A 121 5.53 1.55 -31.03
C TYR A 121 6.65 2.32 -31.74
N GLU A 122 6.44 3.63 -32.08
CA GLU A 122 7.45 4.53 -32.62
C GLU A 122 8.29 5.22 -31.52
N ASP A 123 7.87 5.15 -30.25
CA ASP A 123 8.53 5.79 -29.12
C ASP A 123 9.75 4.97 -28.63
N PRO A 124 10.97 5.51 -28.71
CA PRO A 124 12.17 4.83 -28.22
C PRO A 124 12.14 4.56 -26.70
N GLU A 125 11.46 5.39 -25.91
CA GLU A 125 11.33 5.19 -24.46
C GLU A 125 10.42 3.99 -24.15
N PHE A 126 9.35 3.81 -24.93
CA PHE A 126 8.52 2.62 -24.84
C PHE A 126 9.31 1.35 -25.18
N GLN A 127 10.06 1.37 -26.27
CA GLN A 127 10.88 0.22 -26.65
C GLN A 127 11.94 -0.13 -25.60
N LYS A 128 12.55 0.90 -25.00
CA LYS A 128 13.49 0.74 -23.89
C LYS A 128 12.79 0.15 -22.67
N PHE A 129 11.63 0.68 -22.28
CA PHE A 129 10.82 0.19 -21.18
C PHE A 129 10.46 -1.29 -21.34
N VAL A 130 9.96 -1.69 -22.51
CA VAL A 130 9.61 -3.09 -22.81
C VAL A 130 10.82 -3.99 -22.64
N LYS A 131 11.98 -3.58 -23.17
CA LYS A 131 13.21 -4.38 -23.07
C LYS A 131 13.70 -4.51 -21.62
N GLU A 132 13.69 -3.43 -20.85
CA GLU A 132 14.18 -3.43 -19.46
C GLU A 132 13.27 -4.21 -18.51
N ASN A 133 11.98 -4.32 -18.83
CA ASN A 133 10.96 -4.98 -18.02
C ASN A 133 10.51 -6.34 -18.57
N ALA A 134 11.13 -6.85 -19.64
CA ALA A 134 10.72 -8.07 -20.33
C ALA A 134 10.60 -9.29 -19.38
N PHE A 135 11.36 -9.33 -18.28
CA PHE A 135 11.40 -10.45 -17.32
C PHE A 135 10.07 -10.70 -16.59
N TRP A 136 9.17 -9.70 -16.56
CA TRP A 136 7.82 -9.81 -16.01
C TRP A 136 6.74 -9.32 -16.96
N LEU A 137 7.03 -8.29 -17.76
CA LEU A 137 6.06 -7.59 -18.59
C LEU A 137 5.52 -8.46 -19.70
N ASP A 138 6.36 -9.29 -20.33
CA ASP A 138 5.93 -10.18 -21.42
C ASP A 138 4.95 -11.24 -20.92
N ASP A 139 5.21 -11.84 -19.77
CA ASP A 139 4.31 -12.84 -19.18
C ASP A 139 3.03 -12.18 -18.62
N TYR A 140 3.12 -11.01 -18.00
CA TYR A 140 1.95 -10.26 -17.53
C TYR A 140 1.03 -9.84 -18.69
N ALA A 141 1.58 -9.26 -19.75
CA ALA A 141 0.79 -8.82 -20.89
C ALA A 141 0.12 -9.99 -21.61
N LEU A 142 0.83 -11.12 -21.76
CA LEU A 142 0.28 -12.35 -22.29
C LEU A 142 -0.83 -12.92 -21.38
N PHE A 143 -0.59 -12.97 -20.06
CA PHE A 143 -1.57 -13.43 -19.07
C PHE A 143 -2.88 -12.65 -19.18
N MET A 144 -2.81 -11.32 -19.21
CA MET A 144 -3.99 -10.46 -19.30
C MET A 144 -4.71 -10.61 -20.65
N ALA A 145 -3.97 -10.76 -21.74
CA ALA A 145 -4.54 -11.00 -23.08
C ALA A 145 -5.24 -12.36 -23.16
N VAL A 146 -4.64 -13.41 -22.63
CA VAL A 146 -5.25 -14.75 -22.55
C VAL A 146 -6.48 -14.72 -21.64
N LYS A 147 -6.39 -14.09 -20.46
CA LYS A 147 -7.51 -13.93 -19.52
C LYS A 147 -8.72 -13.30 -20.20
N LYS A 148 -8.51 -12.26 -21.02
CA LYS A 148 -9.58 -11.65 -21.83
C LYS A 148 -10.21 -12.63 -22.82
N ARG A 149 -9.43 -13.54 -23.43
CA ARG A 149 -9.94 -14.59 -24.34
C ARG A 149 -10.78 -15.66 -23.64
N PHE A 150 -10.58 -15.84 -22.35
CA PHE A 150 -11.36 -16.72 -21.48
C PHE A 150 -12.38 -15.97 -20.62
N ASP A 151 -12.87 -14.82 -21.10
CA ASP A 151 -13.92 -14.01 -20.45
C ASP A 151 -13.64 -13.68 -18.97
N GLY A 152 -12.37 -13.49 -18.62
CA GLY A 152 -11.94 -13.18 -17.26
C GLY A 152 -11.78 -14.39 -16.34
N ALA A 153 -11.98 -15.61 -16.80
CA ALA A 153 -11.80 -16.83 -16.01
C ALA A 153 -10.39 -16.91 -15.39
N ALA A 154 -10.27 -17.51 -14.21
CA ALA A 154 -9.00 -17.74 -13.56
C ALA A 154 -8.13 -18.71 -14.40
N TRP A 155 -6.80 -18.54 -14.36
CA TRP A 155 -5.92 -19.29 -15.26
C TRP A 155 -5.98 -20.81 -15.07
N ASN A 156 -6.34 -21.30 -13.89
CA ASN A 156 -6.54 -22.73 -13.64
C ASN A 156 -7.77 -23.31 -14.37
N GLU A 157 -8.67 -22.47 -14.87
CA GLU A 157 -9.84 -22.85 -15.65
C GLU A 157 -9.60 -22.76 -17.17
N TRP A 158 -8.41 -22.29 -17.60
CA TRP A 158 -8.06 -22.22 -19.02
C TRP A 158 -7.83 -23.62 -19.63
N ALA A 159 -7.79 -23.68 -20.95
CA ALA A 159 -7.42 -24.91 -21.66
C ALA A 159 -6.04 -25.39 -21.16
N GLU A 160 -5.88 -26.72 -21.07
CA GLU A 160 -4.72 -27.36 -20.46
C GLU A 160 -3.39 -26.91 -21.08
N ASP A 161 -3.32 -26.76 -22.39
CA ASP A 161 -2.13 -26.39 -23.14
C ASP A 161 -1.58 -25.00 -22.74
N ILE A 162 -2.47 -24.00 -22.62
CA ILE A 162 -2.07 -22.66 -22.20
C ILE A 162 -1.98 -22.55 -20.67
N ARG A 163 -2.82 -23.27 -19.92
CA ARG A 163 -2.75 -23.37 -18.46
C ARG A 163 -1.38 -23.89 -18.01
N LEU A 164 -0.88 -24.94 -18.67
CA LEU A 164 0.43 -25.54 -18.41
C LEU A 164 1.58 -24.91 -19.22
N ARG A 165 1.29 -23.83 -19.96
CA ARG A 165 2.29 -23.07 -20.72
C ARG A 165 3.07 -23.90 -21.75
N TRP A 166 2.41 -24.79 -22.48
CA TRP A 166 3.06 -25.52 -23.55
C TRP A 166 3.56 -24.57 -24.65
N GLY A 167 4.78 -24.80 -25.15
CA GLY A 167 5.44 -23.86 -26.07
C GLY A 167 4.58 -23.48 -27.28
N PHE A 168 3.93 -24.45 -27.95
CA PHE A 168 3.07 -24.16 -29.10
C PHE A 168 1.83 -23.31 -28.72
N ALA A 169 1.27 -23.49 -27.52
CA ALA A 169 0.16 -22.69 -27.05
C ALA A 169 0.60 -21.25 -26.75
N LEU A 170 1.76 -21.07 -26.10
CA LEU A 170 2.33 -19.74 -25.88
C LEU A 170 2.56 -19.00 -27.21
N ASP A 171 3.10 -19.68 -28.23
CA ASP A 171 3.34 -19.07 -29.55
C ASP A 171 2.02 -18.73 -30.25
N TYR A 172 1.03 -19.64 -30.20
CA TYR A 172 -0.30 -19.37 -30.71
C TYR A 172 -0.96 -18.14 -30.11
N TYR A 173 -0.96 -18.01 -28.77
CA TYR A 173 -1.59 -16.86 -28.12
C TYR A 173 -0.79 -15.58 -28.30
N ARG A 174 0.55 -15.61 -28.36
CA ARG A 174 1.37 -14.44 -28.70
C ARG A 174 1.04 -13.88 -30.09
N GLU A 175 0.82 -14.75 -31.08
CA GLU A 175 0.44 -14.33 -32.43
C GLU A 175 -1.01 -13.81 -32.47
N ASN A 176 -1.94 -14.53 -31.86
CA ASN A 176 -3.37 -14.24 -31.99
C ASN A 176 -3.90 -13.19 -31.02
N CYS A 177 -3.13 -12.80 -30.00
CA CYS A 177 -3.44 -11.74 -29.04
C CYS A 177 -2.43 -10.58 -29.10
N TYR A 178 -1.71 -10.43 -30.22
CA TYR A 178 -0.64 -9.44 -30.35
C TYR A 178 -1.09 -8.01 -29.96
N PHE A 179 -2.24 -7.56 -30.43
CA PHE A 179 -2.74 -6.22 -30.16
C PHE A 179 -3.10 -6.02 -28.68
N GLU A 180 -3.71 -7.02 -28.05
CA GLU A 180 -4.03 -6.99 -26.63
C GLU A 180 -2.74 -7.00 -25.78
N ILE A 181 -1.74 -7.79 -26.14
CA ILE A 181 -0.44 -7.83 -25.45
C ILE A 181 0.24 -6.46 -25.50
N GLU A 182 0.30 -5.84 -26.69
CA GLU A 182 0.90 -4.52 -26.84
C GLU A 182 0.09 -3.43 -26.12
N PHE A 183 -1.23 -3.55 -26.04
CA PHE A 183 -2.07 -2.68 -25.25
C PHE A 183 -1.74 -2.77 -23.75
N TYR A 184 -1.61 -3.96 -23.18
CA TYR A 184 -1.22 -4.10 -21.78
C TYR A 184 0.20 -3.60 -21.51
N LYS A 185 1.14 -3.74 -22.44
CA LYS A 185 2.47 -3.13 -22.34
C LYS A 185 2.38 -1.59 -22.33
N TYR A 186 1.54 -1.01 -23.19
CA TYR A 186 1.27 0.42 -23.23
C TYR A 186 0.72 0.93 -21.89
N LEU A 187 -0.25 0.22 -21.31
CA LEU A 187 -0.79 0.60 -20.00
C LEU A 187 0.29 0.66 -18.93
N GLN A 188 1.17 -0.33 -18.88
CA GLN A 188 2.27 -0.36 -17.90
C GLN A 188 3.31 0.73 -18.14
N PHE A 189 3.58 1.05 -19.39
CA PHE A 189 4.44 2.17 -19.75
C PHE A 189 3.85 3.51 -19.28
N LYS A 190 2.57 3.78 -19.56
CA LYS A 190 1.89 5.01 -19.12
C LYS A 190 1.80 5.11 -17.61
N PHE A 191 1.47 4.01 -16.93
CA PHE A 191 1.48 3.95 -15.48
C PHE A 191 2.84 4.37 -14.91
N LEU A 192 3.92 3.71 -15.35
CA LEU A 192 5.25 3.99 -14.82
C LEU A 192 5.73 5.40 -15.17
N GLN A 193 5.41 5.90 -16.36
CA GLN A 193 5.74 7.26 -16.80
C GLN A 193 5.11 8.31 -15.88
N GLN A 194 3.81 8.20 -15.61
CA GLN A 194 3.09 9.15 -14.75
C GLN A 194 3.48 8.98 -13.28
N TRP A 195 3.59 7.74 -12.78
CA TRP A 195 4.03 7.47 -11.42
C TRP A 195 5.42 8.03 -11.11
N THR A 196 6.36 7.82 -12.03
CA THR A 196 7.74 8.34 -11.85
C THR A 196 7.77 9.86 -11.76
N LYS A 197 6.92 10.55 -12.52
CA LYS A 197 6.78 12.02 -12.45
C LYS A 197 6.23 12.45 -11.08
N LEU A 198 5.15 11.83 -10.61
CA LEU A 198 4.54 12.15 -9.31
C LEU A 198 5.51 11.86 -8.16
N LYS A 199 6.15 10.67 -8.16
CA LYS A 199 7.16 10.31 -7.15
C LYS A 199 8.34 11.28 -7.16
N GLY A 200 8.84 11.63 -8.35
CA GLY A 200 9.93 12.61 -8.51
C GLY A 200 9.55 13.95 -7.89
N TYR A 201 8.35 14.46 -8.19
CA TYR A 201 7.82 15.68 -7.61
C TYR A 201 7.74 15.62 -6.08
N ALA A 202 7.20 14.53 -5.54
CA ALA A 202 7.13 14.33 -4.08
C ALA A 202 8.52 14.35 -3.44
N ASN A 203 9.48 13.64 -4.04
CA ASN A 203 10.86 13.59 -3.53
C ASN A 203 11.57 14.96 -3.63
N GLU A 204 11.37 15.73 -4.69
CA GLU A 204 11.89 17.10 -4.83
C GLU A 204 11.35 18.03 -3.73
N LYS A 205 10.12 17.82 -3.31
CA LYS A 205 9.49 18.53 -2.20
C LYS A 205 9.88 17.98 -0.81
N GLY A 206 10.68 16.92 -0.74
CA GLY A 206 11.12 16.30 0.50
C GLY A 206 10.13 15.29 1.09
N ILE A 207 9.09 14.92 0.35
CA ILE A 207 8.13 13.88 0.72
C ILE A 207 8.61 12.52 0.20
N LYS A 208 8.72 11.55 1.11
CA LYS A 208 9.02 10.15 0.80
C LYS A 208 7.73 9.34 0.68
N LEU A 209 7.69 8.43 -0.27
CA LEU A 209 6.55 7.53 -0.47
C LEU A 209 6.78 6.20 0.24
N ILE A 210 5.84 5.84 1.12
CA ILE A 210 5.77 4.51 1.73
C ILE A 210 4.79 3.69 0.90
N GLY A 211 5.32 2.70 0.18
CA GLY A 211 4.49 1.72 -0.52
C GLY A 211 4.19 0.52 0.37
N ASP A 212 3.26 -0.30 -0.07
CA ASP A 212 2.81 -1.49 0.62
C ASP A 212 2.85 -2.69 -0.31
N ILE A 213 3.26 -3.84 0.19
CA ILE A 213 3.24 -5.09 -0.56
C ILE A 213 2.77 -6.24 0.33
N PRO A 214 1.83 -7.08 -0.14
CA PRO A 214 1.51 -8.32 0.55
C PRO A 214 2.67 -9.30 0.43
N ILE A 215 2.92 -10.11 1.47
CA ILE A 215 3.92 -11.18 1.39
C ILE A 215 3.59 -12.14 0.24
N TYR A 216 2.33 -12.56 0.12
CA TYR A 216 1.89 -13.51 -0.91
C TYR A 216 1.47 -12.82 -2.21
N VAL A 217 1.46 -13.59 -3.30
CA VAL A 217 0.82 -13.22 -4.56
C VAL A 217 -0.59 -13.81 -4.63
N ALA A 218 -1.46 -13.27 -5.47
CA ALA A 218 -2.74 -13.91 -5.75
C ALA A 218 -2.53 -15.21 -6.53
N PHE A 219 -3.38 -16.22 -6.29
CA PHE A 219 -3.33 -17.44 -7.10
C PHE A 219 -3.64 -17.14 -8.58
N ASP A 220 -4.68 -16.35 -8.84
CA ASP A 220 -5.01 -15.89 -10.19
C ASP A 220 -4.14 -14.67 -10.56
N SER A 221 -2.86 -14.93 -10.81
CA SER A 221 -1.87 -13.93 -11.18
C SER A 221 -0.90 -14.43 -12.24
N ALA A 222 -0.31 -13.49 -12.96
CA ALA A 222 0.78 -13.77 -13.90
C ALA A 222 1.99 -14.39 -13.18
N ASP A 223 2.25 -14.00 -11.94
CA ASP A 223 3.35 -14.53 -11.13
C ASP A 223 3.20 -16.03 -10.89
N ALA A 224 2.01 -16.46 -10.45
CA ALA A 224 1.72 -17.86 -10.17
C ALA A 224 1.68 -18.71 -11.46
N TRP A 225 1.03 -18.19 -12.52
CA TRP A 225 0.93 -18.85 -13.81
C TRP A 225 2.28 -18.99 -14.51
N ALA A 226 3.09 -17.94 -14.51
CA ALA A 226 4.36 -17.91 -15.24
C ALA A 226 5.50 -18.64 -14.51
N ASN A 227 5.43 -18.73 -13.17
CA ASN A 227 6.50 -19.24 -12.33
C ASN A 227 6.02 -20.29 -11.32
N PRO A 228 5.33 -21.36 -11.76
CA PRO A 228 4.75 -22.34 -10.83
C PRO A 228 5.79 -23.03 -9.92
N GLN A 229 7.06 -23.09 -10.33
CA GLN A 229 8.16 -23.66 -9.56
C GLN A 229 8.46 -22.89 -8.26
N LEU A 230 8.01 -21.63 -8.16
CA LEU A 230 8.19 -20.79 -6.96
C LEU A 230 7.24 -21.15 -5.83
N PHE A 231 6.16 -21.90 -6.14
CA PHE A 231 5.06 -22.15 -5.23
C PHE A 231 4.90 -23.64 -4.94
N GLN A 232 4.18 -23.96 -3.86
CA GLN A 232 3.85 -25.33 -3.47
C GLN A 232 2.67 -25.84 -4.33
N PHE A 233 2.96 -26.09 -5.61
CA PHE A 233 2.02 -26.61 -6.58
C PHE A 233 2.27 -28.09 -6.86
N ASP A 234 1.20 -28.81 -7.22
CA ASP A 234 1.24 -30.18 -7.70
C ASP A 234 1.62 -30.27 -9.20
N GLY A 235 1.53 -31.46 -9.79
CA GLY A 235 1.86 -31.68 -11.20
C GLY A 235 0.91 -31.01 -12.21
N GLU A 236 -0.26 -30.58 -11.77
CA GLU A 236 -1.26 -29.85 -12.52
C GLU A 236 -1.20 -28.32 -12.31
N ASN A 237 -0.18 -27.86 -11.59
CA ASN A 237 -0.01 -26.47 -11.14
C ASN A 237 -1.15 -25.96 -10.24
N LEU A 238 -1.80 -26.85 -9.50
CA LEU A 238 -2.76 -26.47 -8.46
C LEU A 238 -2.06 -26.40 -7.11
N PRO A 239 -2.49 -25.50 -6.21
CA PRO A 239 -1.92 -25.43 -4.87
C PRO A 239 -2.08 -26.74 -4.11
N VAL A 240 -1.04 -27.18 -3.42
CA VAL A 240 -1.13 -28.26 -2.44
C VAL A 240 -1.72 -27.72 -1.14
N ALA A 241 -1.33 -26.52 -0.78
CA ALA A 241 -1.84 -25.76 0.35
C ALA A 241 -1.84 -24.27 0.04
N VAL A 242 -2.61 -23.50 0.80
CA VAL A 242 -2.79 -22.06 0.65
C VAL A 242 -2.58 -21.33 1.98
N ALA A 243 -2.31 -20.03 1.88
CA ALA A 243 -2.11 -19.17 3.03
C ALA A 243 -3.41 -18.79 3.73
N GLY A 244 -3.31 -18.48 5.01
CA GLY A 244 -4.36 -17.94 5.85
C GLY A 244 -3.89 -17.67 7.27
N CYS A 245 -4.83 -17.51 8.18
CA CYS A 245 -4.59 -17.37 9.62
C CYS A 245 -5.39 -18.41 10.39
N PRO A 246 -4.86 -18.89 11.53
CA PRO A 246 -5.60 -19.79 12.41
C PRO A 246 -6.84 -19.12 13.01
N PRO A 247 -7.77 -19.90 13.59
CA PRO A 247 -8.82 -19.37 14.44
C PRO A 247 -8.25 -18.49 15.55
N ASP A 248 -8.88 -17.34 15.77
CA ASP A 248 -8.53 -16.36 16.80
C ASP A 248 -9.79 -15.73 17.43
N ALA A 249 -9.63 -14.70 18.25
CA ALA A 249 -10.73 -13.97 18.88
C ALA A 249 -11.64 -13.24 17.85
N PHE A 250 -11.12 -12.93 16.66
CA PHE A 250 -11.84 -12.20 15.60
C PHE A 250 -12.54 -13.15 14.62
N SER A 251 -12.02 -14.38 14.44
CA SER A 251 -12.57 -15.37 13.53
C SER A 251 -12.50 -16.77 14.11
N ALA A 252 -13.65 -17.32 14.52
CA ALA A 252 -13.75 -18.67 15.11
C ALA A 252 -13.31 -19.79 14.16
N THR A 253 -13.30 -19.57 12.85
CA THR A 253 -12.86 -20.53 11.80
C THR A 253 -11.52 -20.16 11.17
N GLY A 254 -10.90 -19.07 11.64
CA GLY A 254 -9.70 -18.48 11.03
C GLY A 254 -10.01 -17.78 9.71
N GLN A 255 -8.96 -17.37 9.01
CA GLN A 255 -9.07 -16.71 7.70
C GLN A 255 -8.43 -17.57 6.63
N LEU A 256 -9.18 -17.87 5.59
CA LEU A 256 -8.71 -18.58 4.39
C LEU A 256 -8.45 -17.56 3.28
N TRP A 257 -7.19 -17.19 3.05
CA TRP A 257 -6.83 -16.16 2.05
C TRP A 257 -6.73 -16.72 0.63
N GLY A 258 -6.40 -18.01 0.50
CA GLY A 258 -6.32 -18.67 -0.80
C GLY A 258 -5.05 -18.39 -1.62
N ASN A 259 -4.13 -17.59 -1.10
CA ASN A 259 -2.86 -17.30 -1.78
C ASN A 259 -1.97 -18.54 -1.80
N PRO A 260 -1.22 -18.81 -2.89
CA PRO A 260 -0.28 -19.92 -2.95
C PRO A 260 0.89 -19.70 -2.00
N LEU A 261 1.36 -20.77 -1.38
CA LEU A 261 2.51 -20.77 -0.50
C LEU A 261 3.80 -20.91 -1.30
N TYR A 262 4.86 -20.20 -0.87
CA TYR A 262 6.16 -20.28 -1.51
C TYR A 262 6.86 -21.61 -1.25
N ARG A 263 7.58 -22.10 -2.25
CA ARG A 263 8.54 -23.21 -2.12
C ARG A 263 9.88 -22.65 -1.68
N TRP A 264 10.05 -22.42 -0.37
CA TRP A 264 11.20 -21.72 0.19
C TRP A 264 12.54 -22.45 -0.03
N ASP A 265 12.54 -23.77 -0.14
CA ASP A 265 13.73 -24.55 -0.51
C ASP A 265 14.20 -24.22 -1.94
N TYR A 266 13.29 -24.10 -2.89
CA TYR A 266 13.60 -23.66 -4.26
C TYR A 266 14.09 -22.21 -4.29
N HIS A 267 13.43 -21.31 -3.58
CA HIS A 267 13.89 -19.93 -3.46
C HIS A 267 15.30 -19.84 -2.91
N LYS A 268 15.64 -20.62 -1.88
CA LYS A 268 16.97 -20.69 -1.33
C LYS A 268 17.99 -21.24 -2.34
N GLN A 269 17.66 -22.32 -3.07
CA GLN A 269 18.53 -22.90 -4.10
C GLN A 269 18.83 -21.92 -5.23
N THR A 270 17.92 -21.02 -5.56
CA THR A 270 18.08 -19.96 -6.55
C THR A 270 18.60 -18.65 -5.96
N ASP A 271 19.16 -18.67 -4.73
CA ASP A 271 19.67 -17.50 -4.01
C ASP A 271 18.64 -16.37 -3.94
N TYR A 272 17.36 -16.72 -3.74
CA TYR A 272 16.21 -15.83 -3.64
C TYR A 272 16.08 -14.84 -4.82
N GLU A 273 16.40 -15.27 -6.03
CA GLU A 273 16.45 -14.39 -7.20
C GLU A 273 15.12 -13.69 -7.46
N TRP A 274 13.99 -14.40 -7.40
CA TRP A 274 12.67 -13.80 -7.63
C TRP A 274 12.33 -12.74 -6.57
N TRP A 275 12.59 -13.01 -5.28
CA TRP A 275 12.40 -12.04 -4.21
C TRP A 275 13.33 -10.83 -4.36
N THR A 276 14.56 -11.04 -4.81
CA THR A 276 15.51 -9.95 -5.11
C THR A 276 14.94 -9.03 -6.19
N ARG A 277 14.45 -9.60 -7.29
CA ARG A 277 13.82 -8.82 -8.37
C ARG A 277 12.55 -8.09 -7.92
N ARG A 278 11.70 -8.75 -7.11
CA ARG A 278 10.51 -8.14 -6.53
C ARG A 278 10.87 -6.92 -5.69
N MET A 279 11.79 -7.06 -4.75
CA MET A 279 12.21 -5.96 -3.88
C MET A 279 12.94 -4.86 -4.64
N GLU A 280 13.79 -5.20 -5.61
CA GLU A 280 14.43 -4.22 -6.48
C GLU A 280 13.40 -3.38 -7.24
N HIS A 281 12.34 -4.01 -7.75
CA HIS A 281 11.23 -3.32 -8.41
C HIS A 281 10.48 -2.40 -7.43
N CYS A 282 10.15 -2.90 -6.24
CA CYS A 282 9.51 -2.09 -5.20
C CYS A 282 10.35 -0.85 -4.83
N TYR A 283 11.68 -0.96 -4.75
CA TYR A 283 12.55 0.18 -4.45
C TYR A 283 12.66 1.20 -5.59
N LYS A 284 12.28 0.86 -6.82
CA LYS A 284 12.07 1.83 -7.91
C LYS A 284 10.77 2.60 -7.72
N LEU A 285 9.72 1.91 -7.28
CA LEU A 285 8.40 2.50 -7.08
C LEU A 285 8.30 3.33 -5.79
N TYR A 286 8.94 2.90 -4.70
CA TYR A 286 8.77 3.47 -3.36
C TYR A 286 10.11 3.86 -2.74
N ASP A 287 10.07 4.78 -1.77
CA ASP A 287 11.25 5.16 -0.96
C ASP A 287 11.37 4.26 0.28
N VAL A 288 10.23 3.80 0.80
CA VAL A 288 10.10 2.87 1.92
C VAL A 288 9.09 1.81 1.52
N VAL A 289 9.32 0.56 1.89
CA VAL A 289 8.40 -0.56 1.61
C VAL A 289 7.86 -1.12 2.91
N ARG A 290 6.53 -1.03 3.13
CA ARG A 290 5.86 -1.81 4.16
C ARG A 290 5.62 -3.22 3.60
N ILE A 291 6.05 -4.23 4.34
CA ILE A 291 5.76 -5.62 3.99
C ILE A 291 4.65 -6.11 4.91
N ASP A 292 3.50 -6.36 4.30
CA ASP A 292 2.33 -6.88 4.95
C ASP A 292 2.53 -8.36 5.34
N HIS A 293 2.03 -8.73 6.52
CA HIS A 293 2.15 -10.06 7.12
C HIS A 293 3.60 -10.56 7.25
N PHE A 294 4.49 -9.70 7.79
CA PHE A 294 5.92 -9.97 7.91
C PHE A 294 6.23 -11.25 8.72
N ARG A 295 5.36 -11.62 9.68
CA ARG A 295 5.51 -12.85 10.44
C ARG A 295 5.60 -14.11 9.57
N GLY A 296 5.00 -14.11 8.38
CA GLY A 296 5.01 -15.23 7.44
C GLY A 296 6.41 -15.62 6.95
N PHE A 297 7.43 -14.78 7.18
CA PHE A 297 8.82 -15.14 6.93
C PHE A 297 9.46 -15.95 8.07
N ASP A 298 8.91 -15.91 9.28
CA ASP A 298 9.33 -16.82 10.37
C ASP A 298 8.53 -18.13 10.32
N GLU A 299 7.22 -18.00 10.45
CA GLU A 299 6.26 -19.11 10.35
C GLU A 299 5.02 -18.64 9.58
N TYR A 300 4.61 -19.44 8.61
CA TYR A 300 3.41 -19.21 7.84
C TYR A 300 2.36 -20.29 8.10
N TYR A 301 1.09 -19.92 8.02
CA TYR A 301 -0.01 -20.86 8.28
C TYR A 301 -0.44 -21.52 6.97
N SER A 302 -0.24 -22.83 6.89
CA SER A 302 -0.47 -23.67 5.70
C SER A 302 -1.80 -24.40 5.84
N ILE A 303 -2.74 -24.11 4.95
CA ILE A 303 -4.09 -24.71 4.96
C ILE A 303 -4.21 -25.63 3.73
N PRO A 304 -4.62 -26.89 3.87
CA PRO A 304 -4.81 -27.77 2.71
C PRO A 304 -5.71 -27.14 1.65
N PHE A 305 -5.31 -27.21 0.40
CA PHE A 305 -6.11 -26.67 -0.70
C PHE A 305 -7.47 -27.37 -0.78
N GLY A 306 -8.54 -26.60 -0.97
CA GLY A 306 -9.91 -27.11 -0.97
C GLY A 306 -10.55 -27.26 0.43
N ALA A 307 -9.85 -26.89 1.50
CA ALA A 307 -10.47 -26.78 2.82
C ALA A 307 -11.53 -25.67 2.86
N GLU A 308 -12.64 -25.90 3.56
CA GLU A 308 -13.72 -24.92 3.69
C GLU A 308 -13.39 -23.80 4.70
N THR A 309 -12.51 -24.10 5.65
CA THR A 309 -12.10 -23.17 6.72
C THR A 309 -10.60 -23.30 7.01
N ALA A 310 -10.05 -22.35 7.75
CA ALA A 310 -8.65 -22.39 8.16
C ALA A 310 -8.36 -23.35 9.33
N MET A 311 -9.37 -24.02 9.91
CA MET A 311 -9.21 -24.88 11.09
C MET A 311 -8.28 -26.09 10.88
N ALA A 312 -8.13 -26.56 9.64
CA ALA A 312 -7.28 -27.72 9.31
C ALA A 312 -5.81 -27.32 9.02
N GLY A 313 -5.47 -26.05 9.19
CA GLY A 313 -4.13 -25.56 8.90
C GLY A 313 -3.09 -25.90 9.96
N GLN A 314 -1.83 -25.71 9.60
CA GLN A 314 -0.68 -25.91 10.48
C GLN A 314 0.39 -24.84 10.24
N TRP A 315 1.20 -24.58 11.25
CA TRP A 315 2.36 -23.69 11.11
C TRP A 315 3.52 -24.40 10.45
N GLU A 316 4.14 -23.72 9.49
CA GLU A 316 5.35 -24.18 8.79
C GLU A 316 6.43 -23.08 8.84
N LYS A 317 7.69 -23.50 8.81
CA LYS A 317 8.83 -22.57 8.90
C LYS A 317 9.07 -21.81 7.59
N GLY A 318 9.17 -20.50 7.71
CA GLY A 318 9.57 -19.60 6.65
C GLY A 318 11.11 -19.51 6.46
N PRO A 319 11.59 -18.64 5.56
CA PRO A 319 13.02 -18.50 5.24
C PRO A 319 13.82 -17.77 6.34
N GLY A 320 13.14 -17.08 7.26
CA GLY A 320 13.78 -16.29 8.32
C GLY A 320 14.73 -15.23 7.78
N MET A 321 15.80 -14.97 8.54
CA MET A 321 16.84 -13.99 8.18
C MET A 321 17.64 -14.33 6.93
N ASP A 322 17.62 -15.57 6.46
CA ASP A 322 18.37 -16.00 5.26
C ASP A 322 17.96 -15.19 4.01
N LEU A 323 16.66 -14.94 3.87
CA LEU A 323 16.12 -14.06 2.82
C LEU A 323 16.63 -12.62 2.99
N PHE A 324 16.50 -12.04 4.19
CA PHE A 324 16.83 -10.61 4.41
C PHE A 324 18.33 -10.34 4.30
N TRP A 325 19.18 -11.23 4.78
CA TRP A 325 20.64 -11.13 4.55
C TRP A 325 21.00 -11.20 3.06
N THR A 326 20.27 -12.03 2.29
CA THR A 326 20.48 -12.11 0.84
C THR A 326 20.02 -10.84 0.14
N LEU A 327 18.86 -10.30 0.51
CA LEU A 327 18.38 -9.02 -0.02
C LEU A 327 19.34 -7.87 0.30
N GLU A 328 19.81 -7.76 1.54
CA GLU A 328 20.77 -6.71 1.94
C GLU A 328 22.11 -6.87 1.20
N ARG A 329 22.58 -8.09 1.03
CA ARG A 329 23.81 -8.37 0.27
C ARG A 329 23.72 -7.97 -1.20
N LYS A 330 22.54 -8.18 -1.84
CA LYS A 330 22.34 -7.92 -3.28
C LYS A 330 21.93 -6.48 -3.58
N LEU A 331 21.07 -5.90 -2.75
CA LEU A 331 20.41 -4.60 -3.02
C LEU A 331 20.90 -3.47 -2.09
N GLY A 332 21.78 -3.79 -1.12
CA GLY A 332 22.16 -2.89 -0.04
C GLY A 332 21.02 -2.69 0.97
N ARG A 333 21.34 -2.03 2.08
CA ARG A 333 20.34 -1.74 3.12
C ARG A 333 19.32 -0.73 2.63
N ARG A 334 18.04 -1.06 2.76
CA ARG A 334 16.90 -0.25 2.34
C ARG A 334 15.94 0.00 3.50
N GLU A 335 15.12 1.04 3.40
CA GLU A 335 14.09 1.34 4.39
C GLU A 335 12.88 0.41 4.15
N VAL A 336 12.60 -0.44 5.14
CA VAL A 336 11.47 -1.38 5.14
C VAL A 336 10.75 -1.23 6.47
N ILE A 337 9.43 -1.37 6.47
CA ILE A 337 8.57 -1.47 7.66
C ILE A 337 8.05 -2.90 7.72
N ALA A 338 8.22 -3.56 8.86
CA ALA A 338 7.69 -4.89 9.11
C ALA A 338 6.28 -4.77 9.73
N GLU A 339 5.27 -5.28 9.04
CA GLU A 339 3.94 -5.41 9.65
C GLU A 339 3.92 -6.70 10.50
N ASP A 340 3.91 -6.50 11.80
CA ASP A 340 3.96 -7.52 12.85
C ASP A 340 2.71 -7.54 13.73
N LEU A 341 1.58 -7.16 13.16
CA LEU A 341 0.29 -7.17 13.86
C LEU A 341 -0.26 -8.60 14.02
N GLY A 342 -1.06 -8.82 15.06
CA GLY A 342 -1.71 -10.11 15.35
C GLY A 342 -0.90 -11.00 16.31
N LEU A 343 -1.01 -12.33 16.14
CA LEU A 343 -0.39 -13.28 17.06
C LEU A 343 1.13 -13.25 16.98
N MET A 344 1.79 -12.69 18.00
CA MET A 344 3.24 -12.63 18.11
C MET A 344 3.78 -13.85 18.89
N THR A 345 4.91 -14.36 18.43
CA THR A 345 5.68 -15.41 19.11
C THR A 345 7.10 -14.92 19.33
N PRO A 346 7.86 -15.44 20.32
CA PRO A 346 9.23 -15.03 20.55
C PRO A 346 10.15 -15.18 19.32
N SER A 347 9.85 -16.10 18.40
CA SER A 347 10.63 -16.26 17.16
C SER A 347 10.31 -15.16 16.14
N VAL A 348 9.06 -14.71 16.04
CA VAL A 348 8.66 -13.59 15.20
C VAL A 348 9.28 -12.28 15.71
N GLU A 349 9.17 -12.03 17.01
CA GLU A 349 9.81 -10.86 17.64
C GLU A 349 11.32 -10.83 17.39
N LYS A 350 11.96 -11.99 17.53
CA LYS A 350 13.40 -12.13 17.21
C LYS A 350 13.69 -11.85 15.74
N LEU A 351 12.86 -12.33 14.80
CA LEU A 351 13.03 -12.05 13.37
C LEU A 351 12.95 -10.54 13.09
N VAL A 352 11.96 -9.86 13.64
CA VAL A 352 11.79 -8.40 13.51
C VAL A 352 13.01 -7.67 14.09
N ALA A 353 13.44 -8.04 15.29
CA ALA A 353 14.61 -7.45 15.95
C ALA A 353 15.90 -7.68 15.14
N ASP A 354 16.14 -8.90 14.66
CA ASP A 354 17.34 -9.27 13.87
C ASP A 354 17.36 -8.55 12.51
N SER A 355 16.20 -8.29 11.89
CA SER A 355 16.12 -7.53 10.64
C SER A 355 16.47 -6.04 10.84
N GLY A 356 16.29 -5.53 12.04
CA GLY A 356 16.43 -4.11 12.36
C GLY A 356 15.39 -3.21 11.68
N TYR A 357 14.33 -3.79 11.11
CA TYR A 357 13.21 -3.04 10.55
C TYR A 357 12.31 -2.49 11.65
N PRO A 358 11.78 -1.27 11.54
CA PRO A 358 10.76 -0.79 12.46
C PRO A 358 9.50 -1.66 12.35
N ASN A 359 8.94 -2.00 13.49
CA ASN A 359 7.66 -2.66 13.63
C ASN A 359 6.52 -1.64 13.70
N MET A 360 5.28 -2.15 13.73
CA MET A 360 4.07 -1.31 13.76
C MET A 360 3.45 -1.28 15.14
N LYS A 361 2.93 -0.11 15.52
CA LYS A 361 2.13 0.12 16.72
C LYS A 361 0.81 0.80 16.33
N VAL A 362 -0.32 0.24 16.73
CA VAL A 362 -1.66 0.74 16.39
C VAL A 362 -2.39 1.10 17.68
N LEU A 363 -2.74 2.39 17.85
CA LEU A 363 -3.36 2.86 19.09
C LEU A 363 -4.76 2.32 19.33
N GLU A 364 -5.53 2.02 18.28
CA GLU A 364 -6.85 1.38 18.44
C GLU A 364 -6.78 0.02 19.15
N PHE A 365 -5.63 -0.65 19.15
CA PHE A 365 -5.44 -1.92 19.89
C PHE A 365 -4.97 -1.74 21.33
N ALA A 366 -4.65 -0.51 21.74
CA ALA A 366 -3.96 -0.26 23.01
C ALA A 366 -4.88 -0.33 24.24
N PHE A 367 -6.16 0.04 24.10
CA PHE A 367 -7.03 0.33 25.24
C PHE A 367 -7.88 -0.88 25.62
N GLN A 368 -7.20 -1.92 26.13
CA GLN A 368 -7.80 -3.14 26.67
C GLN A 368 -7.50 -3.19 28.17
N PRO A 369 -8.50 -3.00 29.05
CA PRO A 369 -8.24 -2.83 30.50
C PRO A 369 -7.65 -4.09 31.18
N ASP A 370 -7.92 -5.26 30.64
CA ASP A 370 -7.52 -6.54 31.23
C ASP A 370 -6.24 -7.15 30.60
N GLU A 371 -5.65 -6.50 29.60
CA GLU A 371 -4.51 -7.02 28.87
C GLU A 371 -3.37 -6.00 28.74
N ASP A 372 -2.15 -6.44 28.99
CA ASP A 372 -0.95 -5.74 28.54
C ASP A 372 -0.74 -5.98 27.04
N THR A 373 -1.32 -5.11 26.21
CA THR A 373 -1.33 -5.26 24.77
C THR A 373 0.03 -4.95 24.11
N GLY A 374 0.93 -4.27 24.82
CA GLY A 374 2.18 -3.74 24.26
C GLY A 374 1.99 -2.65 23.19
N TYR A 375 0.76 -2.10 23.06
CA TYR A 375 0.43 -1.01 22.13
C TYR A 375 0.30 0.36 22.80
N LEU A 376 0.46 0.46 24.11
CA LEU A 376 0.46 1.73 24.81
C LEU A 376 1.79 2.50 24.55
N PRO A 377 1.75 3.83 24.37
CA PRO A 377 2.94 4.61 23.98
C PRO A 377 4.15 4.52 24.91
N HIS A 378 3.96 4.17 26.18
CA HIS A 378 5.07 4.00 27.13
C HIS A 378 5.85 2.69 26.93
N ASP A 379 5.28 1.70 26.18
CA ASP A 379 5.92 0.43 25.85
C ASP A 379 6.72 0.47 24.54
N TYR A 380 6.71 1.61 23.83
CA TYR A 380 7.31 1.67 22.51
C TYR A 380 8.83 1.73 22.56
N ASP A 381 9.44 0.95 21.68
CA ASP A 381 10.80 1.24 21.23
C ASP A 381 10.79 2.40 20.23
N ARG A 382 11.90 3.12 20.14
CA ARG A 382 12.01 4.21 19.15
C ARG A 382 11.95 3.72 17.71
N ASN A 383 12.44 2.50 17.45
CA ASN A 383 12.48 1.92 16.11
C ASN A 383 11.13 1.29 15.74
N CYS A 384 10.06 2.04 15.86
CA CYS A 384 8.73 1.63 15.42
C CYS A 384 8.03 2.73 14.62
N VAL A 385 6.93 2.35 13.99
CA VAL A 385 5.97 3.24 13.33
C VAL A 385 4.67 3.17 14.09
N VAL A 386 4.19 4.31 14.58
CA VAL A 386 2.90 4.39 15.28
C VAL A 386 1.82 4.91 14.33
N TYR A 387 0.66 4.29 14.41
CA TYR A 387 -0.58 4.65 13.71
C TYR A 387 -1.69 4.89 14.73
N THR A 388 -2.67 5.71 14.41
CA THR A 388 -3.96 5.71 15.12
C THR A 388 -4.72 4.42 14.80
N GLY A 389 -4.95 4.16 13.53
CA GLY A 389 -5.43 2.95 12.90
C GLY A 389 -4.75 2.76 11.55
N THR A 390 -4.92 1.60 10.91
CA THR A 390 -4.47 1.32 9.54
C THR A 390 -5.64 1.38 8.57
N HIS A 391 -5.42 1.02 7.30
CA HIS A 391 -6.49 0.88 6.31
C HIS A 391 -7.49 -0.26 6.62
N ASP A 392 -7.14 -1.20 7.49
CA ASP A 392 -7.98 -2.33 7.94
C ASP A 392 -8.80 -2.01 9.18
N ASN A 393 -8.41 -0.99 9.92
CA ASN A 393 -9.12 -0.51 11.09
C ASN A 393 -10.35 0.34 10.70
N ASP A 394 -11.20 0.64 11.66
CA ASP A 394 -12.22 1.66 11.50
C ASP A 394 -11.58 3.06 11.51
N THR A 395 -12.34 4.11 11.28
CA THR A 395 -11.88 5.46 11.57
C THR A 395 -11.86 5.67 13.08
N LEU A 396 -10.97 6.53 13.54
CA LEU A 396 -10.77 6.77 14.97
C LEU A 396 -12.07 7.21 15.69
N LEU A 397 -12.88 8.07 15.04
CA LEU A 397 -14.19 8.47 15.58
C LEU A 397 -15.16 7.29 15.69
N SER A 398 -15.21 6.44 14.67
CA SER A 398 -16.08 5.27 14.67
C SER A 398 -15.61 4.22 15.68
N TRP A 399 -14.29 3.98 15.77
CA TRP A 399 -13.71 3.13 16.79
C TRP A 399 -14.09 3.59 18.20
N PHE A 400 -13.96 4.88 18.52
CA PHE A 400 -14.31 5.42 19.83
C PHE A 400 -15.79 5.19 20.20
N ARG A 401 -16.69 5.27 19.22
CA ARG A 401 -18.13 4.98 19.41
C ARG A 401 -18.40 3.53 19.74
N THR A 402 -17.56 2.61 19.30
CA THR A 402 -17.72 1.16 19.50
C THR A 402 -17.06 0.65 20.79
N LEU A 403 -16.27 1.48 21.47
CA LEU A 403 -15.66 1.09 22.75
C LEU A 403 -16.71 0.81 23.79
N GLU A 404 -16.50 -0.25 24.55
CA GLU A 404 -17.28 -0.57 25.76
C GLU A 404 -16.96 0.46 26.87
N ASP A 405 -17.81 0.50 27.91
CA ASP A 405 -17.69 1.52 28.97
C ASP A 405 -16.37 1.38 29.74
N ASP A 406 -15.90 0.18 30.03
CA ASP A 406 -14.62 -0.10 30.70
C ASP A 406 -13.40 0.29 29.84
N GLN A 407 -13.47 0.09 28.53
CA GLN A 407 -12.44 0.55 27.59
C GLN A 407 -12.37 2.08 27.52
N LYS A 408 -13.52 2.77 27.55
CA LYS A 408 -13.58 4.23 27.60
C LYS A 408 -13.04 4.76 28.93
N GLU A 409 -13.40 4.12 30.06
CA GLU A 409 -12.87 4.48 31.38
C GLU A 409 -11.35 4.34 31.40
N PHE A 410 -10.80 3.23 30.90
CA PHE A 410 -9.36 3.03 30.79
C PHE A 410 -8.68 4.06 29.89
N LEU A 411 -9.27 4.39 28.73
CA LEU A 411 -8.79 5.44 27.84
C LEU A 411 -8.71 6.78 28.57
N PHE A 412 -9.77 7.17 29.32
CA PHE A 412 -9.83 8.41 30.05
C PHE A 412 -8.83 8.48 31.20
N GLU A 413 -8.67 7.37 31.93
CA GLU A 413 -7.61 7.24 32.95
C GLU A 413 -6.22 7.45 32.34
N TYR A 414 -5.94 6.81 31.20
CA TYR A 414 -4.67 6.91 30.51
C TYR A 414 -4.39 8.34 30.00
N LEU A 415 -5.42 9.00 29.46
CA LEU A 415 -5.33 10.40 29.02
C LEU A 415 -5.29 11.39 30.20
N GLY A 416 -5.71 10.99 31.40
CA GLY A 416 -5.87 11.83 32.58
C GLY A 416 -7.05 12.80 32.49
N LYS A 417 -7.97 12.59 31.57
CA LYS A 417 -9.21 13.38 31.37
C LYS A 417 -10.24 12.61 30.57
N GLU A 418 -11.51 12.94 30.76
CA GLU A 418 -12.58 12.54 29.83
C GLU A 418 -12.48 13.33 28.53
N VAL A 419 -12.85 12.71 27.40
CA VAL A 419 -12.89 13.32 26.09
C VAL A 419 -14.22 13.06 25.42
N SER A 420 -14.73 14.04 24.67
CA SER A 420 -15.94 13.91 23.87
C SER A 420 -15.64 13.37 22.48
N GLU A 421 -16.69 13.04 21.71
CA GLU A 421 -16.54 12.63 20.31
C GLU A 421 -15.86 13.70 19.43
N GLU A 422 -16.08 14.98 19.73
CA GLU A 422 -15.47 16.10 19.00
C GLU A 422 -13.98 16.30 19.35
N GLU A 423 -13.52 15.74 20.48
CA GLU A 423 -12.14 15.91 20.95
C GLU A 423 -11.26 14.69 20.70
N VAL A 424 -11.85 13.48 20.66
CA VAL A 424 -11.11 12.22 20.71
C VAL A 424 -10.08 12.07 19.60
N ASN A 425 -10.41 12.47 18.39
CA ASN A 425 -9.48 12.34 17.25
C ASN A 425 -8.17 13.10 17.53
N TRP A 426 -8.25 14.37 17.90
CA TRP A 426 -7.05 15.17 18.14
C TRP A 426 -6.29 14.76 19.41
N GLU A 427 -6.96 14.21 20.41
CA GLU A 427 -6.29 13.69 21.62
C GLU A 427 -5.49 12.42 21.28
N ILE A 428 -6.08 11.46 20.58
CA ILE A 428 -5.40 10.23 20.19
C ILE A 428 -4.29 10.51 19.14
N ILE A 429 -4.56 11.38 18.17
CA ILE A 429 -3.53 11.84 17.22
C ILE A 429 -2.38 12.52 17.98
N THR A 430 -2.69 13.35 18.98
CA THR A 430 -1.65 13.99 19.81
C THR A 430 -0.84 12.95 20.58
N LEU A 431 -1.50 11.94 21.14
CA LEU A 431 -0.84 10.82 21.83
C LEU A 431 0.14 10.10 20.91
N ALA A 432 -0.29 9.74 19.70
CA ALA A 432 0.55 9.12 18.67
C ALA A 432 1.76 10.03 18.32
N MET A 433 1.49 11.29 18.02
CA MET A 433 2.51 12.25 17.61
C MET A 433 3.53 12.56 18.71
N MET A 434 3.14 12.50 19.97
CA MET A 434 4.02 12.72 21.12
C MET A 434 4.79 11.48 21.56
N SER A 435 4.41 10.28 21.10
CA SER A 435 5.11 9.03 21.43
C SER A 435 6.60 9.07 21.06
N CYS A 436 7.38 8.14 21.58
CA CYS A 436 8.81 8.03 21.25
C CYS A 436 9.09 7.42 19.87
N ALA A 437 8.07 6.87 19.19
CA ALA A 437 8.20 6.26 17.86
C ALA A 437 8.92 7.18 16.87
N ASN A 438 9.84 6.63 16.08
CA ASN A 438 10.53 7.40 15.05
C ASN A 438 9.58 7.90 13.99
N LEU A 439 8.66 7.08 13.52
CA LEU A 439 7.68 7.48 12.51
C LEU A 439 6.26 7.45 13.11
N CYS A 440 5.44 8.41 12.73
CA CYS A 440 4.02 8.47 13.08
C CYS A 440 3.23 8.70 11.79
N ILE A 441 2.38 7.77 11.43
CA ILE A 441 1.53 7.83 10.24
C ILE A 441 0.07 7.88 10.68
N ILE A 442 -0.66 8.88 10.24
CA ILE A 442 -2.06 9.06 10.58
C ILE A 442 -2.90 8.94 9.30
N PRO A 443 -3.96 8.10 9.28
CA PRO A 443 -4.94 8.13 8.20
C PRO A 443 -5.55 9.53 8.04
N LEU A 444 -5.71 9.97 6.80
CA LEU A 444 -6.26 11.32 6.55
C LEU A 444 -7.67 11.47 7.12
N GLN A 445 -8.46 10.39 7.12
CA GLN A 445 -9.81 10.35 7.67
C GLN A 445 -9.85 10.76 9.15
N ASP A 446 -8.82 10.41 9.92
CA ASP A 446 -8.74 10.74 11.34
C ASP A 446 -8.50 12.23 11.56
N TYR A 447 -7.65 12.86 10.73
CA TYR A 447 -7.49 14.32 10.73
C TYR A 447 -8.76 15.07 10.29
N LEU A 448 -9.56 14.44 9.43
CA LEU A 448 -10.83 14.98 8.94
C LEU A 448 -12.02 14.67 9.86
N GLU A 449 -11.80 13.94 10.95
CA GLU A 449 -12.81 13.55 11.95
C GLU A 449 -14.01 12.80 11.31
N LEU A 450 -13.72 11.95 10.31
CA LEU A 450 -14.75 11.20 9.58
C LEU A 450 -15.13 9.92 10.33
N GLY A 451 -16.38 9.51 10.16
CA GLY A 451 -16.91 8.27 10.72
C GLY A 451 -16.71 7.06 9.80
N ASN A 452 -17.46 5.98 10.08
CA ASN A 452 -17.36 4.69 9.38
C ASN A 452 -17.60 4.78 7.86
N GLU A 453 -18.31 5.81 7.39
CA GLU A 453 -18.52 6.06 5.97
C GLU A 453 -17.20 6.28 5.18
N ALA A 454 -16.12 6.63 5.89
CA ALA A 454 -14.79 6.82 5.32
C ALA A 454 -13.83 5.64 5.56
N ARG A 455 -14.32 4.53 6.11
CA ARG A 455 -13.53 3.32 6.30
C ARG A 455 -13.08 2.75 4.94
N ILE A 456 -11.80 2.37 4.85
CA ILE A 456 -11.21 1.85 3.60
C ILE A 456 -11.53 0.37 3.44
N ASN A 457 -11.23 -0.43 4.46
CA ASN A 457 -11.42 -1.88 4.42
C ASN A 457 -12.00 -2.43 5.73
N MET A 458 -12.89 -3.39 5.59
CA MET A 458 -13.35 -4.25 6.66
C MET A 458 -12.91 -5.68 6.32
N PRO A 459 -11.88 -6.22 6.98
CA PRO A 459 -11.38 -7.56 6.71
C PRO A 459 -12.48 -8.62 6.71
N SER A 460 -12.34 -9.65 5.91
CA SER A 460 -13.31 -10.76 5.75
C SER A 460 -14.67 -10.35 5.16
N THR A 461 -14.80 -9.17 4.53
CA THR A 461 -16.01 -8.74 3.81
C THR A 461 -15.72 -8.45 2.34
N LEU A 462 -16.76 -8.50 1.49
CA LEU A 462 -16.66 -8.23 0.06
C LEU A 462 -17.67 -7.15 -0.37
N GLY A 463 -17.33 -6.39 -1.40
CA GLY A 463 -18.25 -5.50 -2.11
C GLY A 463 -18.40 -4.09 -1.51
N CYS A 464 -17.97 -3.85 -0.28
CA CYS A 464 -18.06 -2.54 0.38
C CYS A 464 -16.71 -1.84 0.57
N ASN A 465 -15.59 -2.53 0.34
CA ASN A 465 -14.24 -2.07 0.63
C ASN A 465 -13.59 -1.29 -0.52
N TRP A 466 -12.51 -0.55 -0.21
CA TRP A 466 -11.61 0.13 -1.15
C TRP A 466 -12.24 1.26 -1.95
N LYS A 467 -13.43 1.74 -1.55
CA LYS A 467 -14.27 2.66 -2.32
C LYS A 467 -14.16 4.11 -1.88
N TRP A 468 -13.80 4.37 -0.61
CA TRP A 468 -13.81 5.72 -0.07
C TRP A 468 -12.91 6.69 -0.85
N ARG A 469 -13.43 7.89 -1.10
CA ARG A 469 -12.72 8.98 -1.75
C ARG A 469 -12.86 10.28 -0.97
N LEU A 470 -11.77 11.04 -0.95
CA LEU A 470 -11.73 12.41 -0.47
C LEU A 470 -12.60 13.31 -1.36
N LYS A 471 -13.29 14.29 -0.76
CA LYS A 471 -13.97 15.36 -1.49
C LYS A 471 -13.00 16.48 -1.84
N GLU A 472 -13.24 17.14 -2.97
CA GLU A 472 -12.57 18.41 -3.27
C GLU A 472 -12.76 19.39 -2.08
N GLU A 473 -11.76 20.22 -1.82
CA GLU A 473 -11.76 21.26 -0.77
C GLU A 473 -11.95 20.76 0.68
N GLN A 474 -11.97 19.46 0.92
CA GLN A 474 -12.12 18.92 2.28
C GLN A 474 -10.86 19.16 3.13
N ILE A 475 -9.68 19.21 2.51
CA ILE A 475 -8.43 19.61 3.16
C ILE A 475 -8.34 21.14 3.15
N THR A 476 -8.61 21.78 4.28
CA THR A 476 -8.61 23.23 4.41
C THR A 476 -7.27 23.76 4.90
N ASP A 477 -6.95 25.03 4.58
CA ASP A 477 -5.77 25.73 5.13
C ASP A 477 -5.75 25.73 6.67
N LYS A 478 -6.93 25.75 7.30
CA LYS A 478 -7.03 25.67 8.76
C LYS A 478 -6.53 24.32 9.25
N LEU A 479 -6.98 23.23 8.63
CA LEU A 479 -6.56 21.87 8.97
C LEU A 479 -5.05 21.71 8.77
N LEU A 480 -4.49 22.15 7.65
CA LEU A 480 -3.06 22.06 7.37
C LEU A 480 -2.23 22.80 8.44
N LYS A 481 -2.67 23.98 8.88
CA LYS A 481 -2.03 24.75 9.94
C LYS A 481 -2.10 24.03 11.30
N GLU A 482 -3.21 23.37 11.61
CA GLU A 482 -3.37 22.60 12.85
C GLU A 482 -2.45 21.38 12.86
N ILE A 483 -2.40 20.62 11.77
CA ILE A 483 -1.49 19.50 11.59
C ILE A 483 -0.04 19.98 11.73
N LYS A 484 0.35 21.05 11.04
CA LYS A 484 1.70 21.62 11.12
C LYS A 484 2.08 22.03 12.54
N LYS A 485 1.17 22.68 13.25
CA LYS A 485 1.39 23.09 14.65
C LYS A 485 1.68 21.88 15.53
N LEU A 486 0.93 20.80 15.38
CA LEU A 486 1.15 19.55 16.12
C LEU A 486 2.47 18.89 15.71
N THR A 487 2.78 18.85 14.41
CA THR A 487 4.03 18.28 13.88
C THR A 487 5.27 19.02 14.42
N LEU A 488 5.22 20.36 14.47
CA LEU A 488 6.27 21.19 15.08
C LEU A 488 6.37 20.95 16.59
N ARG A 489 5.23 20.87 17.30
CA ARG A 489 5.18 20.65 18.75
C ARG A 489 5.77 19.31 19.14
N SER A 490 5.56 18.27 18.32
CA SER A 490 6.07 16.91 18.55
C SER A 490 7.49 16.68 18.01
N PHE A 491 8.15 17.69 17.47
CA PHE A 491 9.50 17.60 16.86
C PHE A 491 9.58 16.56 15.73
N ARG A 492 8.52 16.44 14.93
CA ARG A 492 8.48 15.56 13.75
C ARG A 492 8.80 16.29 12.44
N THR A 493 9.05 17.58 12.51
CA THR A 493 9.61 18.42 11.46
C THR A 493 10.57 19.44 12.05
N GLU A 494 11.42 20.03 11.21
CA GLU A 494 12.38 21.03 11.66
C GLU A 494 11.66 22.32 12.10
N ARG A 495 12.04 22.83 13.27
CA ARG A 495 11.55 24.12 13.72
C ARG A 495 12.30 25.24 13.02
N PRO A 496 11.63 26.33 12.61
CA PRO A 496 12.31 27.52 12.13
C PRO A 496 13.35 27.97 13.18
N LYS A 497 14.57 28.22 12.74
CA LYS A 497 15.57 28.83 13.63
C LYS A 497 15.05 30.22 13.98
N VAL A 498 14.83 30.47 15.28
CA VAL A 498 14.61 31.82 15.76
C VAL A 498 15.95 32.54 15.59
N GLU A 499 16.05 33.45 14.63
CA GLU A 499 17.17 34.38 14.59
C GLU A 499 17.12 35.16 15.93
N LYS A 500 18.08 34.90 16.79
CA LYS A 500 18.27 35.76 17.97
C LYS A 500 18.65 37.12 17.42
N GLU A 501 17.83 38.13 17.69
CA GLU A 501 18.28 39.51 17.51
C GLU A 501 19.62 39.64 18.23
N PRO A 502 20.62 40.28 17.61
CA PRO A 502 21.90 40.50 18.29
C PRO A 502 21.60 41.19 19.63
N GLU A 503 22.05 40.60 20.74
CA GLU A 503 22.01 41.26 22.04
C GLU A 503 22.64 42.63 21.85
N GLU A 504 21.86 43.71 21.99
CA GLU A 504 22.40 45.06 22.06
C GLU A 504 23.45 45.04 23.17
N ALA A 505 24.68 45.29 22.76
CA ALA A 505 25.78 45.42 23.71
C ALA A 505 25.41 46.52 24.71
N VAL A 506 25.07 46.12 25.93
CA VAL A 506 24.92 47.05 27.05
C VAL A 506 26.27 47.72 27.22
N VAL A 507 26.43 48.91 26.64
CA VAL A 507 27.57 49.78 26.88
C VAL A 507 27.41 50.25 28.32
N THR A 508 28.12 49.61 29.24
CA THR A 508 28.27 50.11 30.60
C THR A 508 29.07 51.40 30.53
N GLU A 509 28.43 52.52 30.90
CA GLU A 509 29.08 53.79 31.18
C GLU A 509 29.95 53.66 32.45
N GLU A 510 31.09 53.01 32.35
CA GLU A 510 32.14 53.06 33.38
C GLU A 510 33.51 53.07 32.71
N GLU A 511 33.86 54.20 32.09
CA GLU A 511 35.24 54.60 31.80
C GLU A 511 35.25 56.04 31.29
N LYS A 512 34.88 56.97 32.15
CA LYS A 512 35.25 58.39 32.04
C LYS A 512 35.45 58.96 33.42
N GLU A 513 36.59 58.61 34.08
CA GLU A 513 37.27 59.40 35.09
C GLU A 513 38.65 58.79 35.26
N GLU A 514 39.60 59.29 34.45
CA GLU A 514 40.97 59.64 34.84
C GLU A 514 41.64 60.48 33.73
#